data_acb1537ba6dd75c931d868b435d7ca8e
#
_entry.id   acb1537ba6dd75c931d868b435d7ca8e
#
_cell.length_a   1.000
_cell.length_b   1.000
_cell.length_c   1.000
_cell.angle_alpha   90.00
_cell.angle_beta   90.00
_cell.angle_gamma   90.00
#
_symmetry.space_group_name_H-M   'P 1'
#
loop_
_entity.id
_entity.type
_entity.pdbx_description
1 polymer ?
#
loop_
_entity_poly.entity_id
_entity_poly.type
_entity_poly.pdbx_seq_one_letter_code
_entity_poly.pdbx_strand_id
1 'polypeptide(L)'
;DGRCVLDATGDPRFLAQWLALADGPGARVDVTRARVVTGEQSNTSVVLPGEDGEPVGILKVLRTLAGGENPDIDVPRRLVEVGWDGVPAPLAWAQSRWRVVDRDEAVGYLGVLSSYVPGAHDGFELACAMAREGTPLGPLADELGTTVAGMHEALATAYGTVAPVEGAPALARALVERFRWAA
;
A
#
# COMPACT_ATOMS: atom_id res chain seq x y z
N ASP A 1 38.85 6.24 -5.52
CA ASP A 1 37.83 7.23 -5.93
C ASP A 1 36.88 7.39 -4.78
N GLY A 2 36.95 8.44 -3.97
CA GLY A 2 36.11 8.64 -2.78
C GLY A 2 34.61 8.89 -3.10
N ARG A 3 34.01 8.09 -3.96
CA ARG A 3 32.57 8.11 -4.29
C ARG A 3 31.80 7.34 -3.23
N CYS A 4 30.87 8.00 -2.59
CA CYS A 4 29.89 7.39 -1.71
C CYS A 4 28.61 7.11 -2.50
N VAL A 5 28.11 5.89 -2.43
CA VAL A 5 26.78 5.53 -2.97
C VAL A 5 25.79 5.71 -1.85
N LEU A 6 24.84 6.63 -2.04
CA LEU A 6 23.74 6.88 -1.10
C LEU A 6 22.43 6.36 -1.69
N ASP A 7 21.50 5.98 -0.81
CA ASP A 7 20.13 5.67 -1.21
C ASP A 7 19.47 6.97 -1.72
N ALA A 8 19.00 6.94 -2.97
CA ALA A 8 18.42 8.12 -3.62
C ALA A 8 17.12 8.58 -2.98
N THR A 9 16.43 7.73 -2.23
CA THR A 9 15.12 8.05 -1.60
C THR A 9 15.19 9.15 -0.54
N GLY A 10 16.40 9.45 -0.03
CA GLY A 10 16.65 10.60 0.84
C GLY A 10 17.06 11.89 0.10
N ASP A 11 17.23 11.87 -1.23
CA ASP A 11 17.63 13.04 -2.00
C ASP A 11 16.40 13.81 -2.52
N PRO A 12 16.18 15.09 -2.14
CA PRO A 12 15.07 15.89 -2.62
C PRO A 12 14.97 15.99 -4.15
N ARG A 13 16.12 15.93 -4.86
CA ARG A 13 16.16 15.98 -6.33
C ARG A 13 15.58 14.69 -6.93
N PHE A 14 15.88 13.54 -6.34
CA PHE A 14 15.26 12.28 -6.73
C PHE A 14 13.75 12.32 -6.51
N LEU A 15 13.31 12.77 -5.33
CA LEU A 15 11.89 12.85 -4.99
C LEU A 15 11.13 13.81 -5.93
N ALA A 16 11.70 14.97 -6.24
CA ALA A 16 11.12 15.92 -7.19
C ALA A 16 10.99 15.33 -8.60
N GLN A 17 12.01 14.62 -9.08
CA GLN A 17 11.98 13.96 -10.39
C GLN A 17 10.97 12.81 -10.41
N TRP A 18 10.90 12.02 -9.34
CA TRP A 18 9.93 10.95 -9.22
C TRP A 18 8.50 11.49 -9.31
N LEU A 19 8.20 12.55 -8.56
CA LEU A 19 6.89 13.22 -8.58
C LEU A 19 6.56 13.83 -9.95
N ALA A 20 7.56 14.39 -10.63
CA ALA A 20 7.38 14.97 -11.96
C ALA A 20 7.08 13.92 -13.05
N LEU A 21 7.47 12.67 -12.84
CA LEU A 21 7.24 11.56 -13.76
C LEU A 21 6.01 10.71 -13.39
N ALA A 22 5.44 10.94 -12.21
CA ALA A 22 4.32 10.16 -11.71
C ALA A 22 2.99 10.65 -12.32
N ASP A 23 2.10 9.69 -12.57
CA ASP A 23 0.70 9.92 -12.92
C ASP A 23 -0.15 10.05 -11.65
N GLY A 24 -1.36 10.55 -11.80
CA GLY A 24 -2.36 10.63 -10.73
C GLY A 24 -2.77 12.05 -10.38
N PRO A 25 -3.65 12.22 -9.37
CA PRO A 25 -4.13 13.55 -8.95
C PRO A 25 -3.03 14.45 -8.40
N GLY A 26 -1.92 13.85 -7.91
CA GLY A 26 -0.82 14.58 -7.31
C GLY A 26 -1.09 15.03 -5.88
N ALA A 27 -0.06 15.61 -5.24
CA ALA A 27 -0.14 16.27 -3.95
C ALA A 27 0.86 17.41 -3.88
N ARG A 28 0.51 18.48 -3.15
CA ARG A 28 1.45 19.55 -2.83
C ARG A 28 2.30 19.14 -1.63
N VAL A 29 3.56 18.82 -1.90
CA VAL A 29 4.49 18.33 -0.89
C VAL A 29 5.80 19.09 -0.93
N ASP A 30 6.46 19.21 0.21
CA ASP A 30 7.80 19.76 0.35
C ASP A 30 8.84 18.61 0.42
N VAL A 31 9.45 18.29 -0.71
CA VAL A 31 10.45 17.24 -0.81
C VAL A 31 11.73 17.53 -0.04
N THR A 32 11.99 18.81 0.31
CA THR A 32 13.20 19.18 1.06
C THR A 32 13.12 18.79 2.54
N ARG A 33 11.91 18.54 3.03
CA ARG A 33 11.59 18.12 4.40
C ARG A 33 11.14 16.66 4.47
N ALA A 34 11.35 15.91 3.39
CA ALA A 34 11.03 14.50 3.31
C ALA A 34 11.80 13.70 4.37
N ARG A 35 11.16 12.66 4.90
CA ARG A 35 11.74 11.80 5.93
C ARG A 35 11.60 10.34 5.53
N VAL A 36 12.75 9.68 5.34
CA VAL A 36 12.80 8.22 5.10
C VAL A 36 12.40 7.49 6.37
N VAL A 37 11.46 6.55 6.25
CA VAL A 37 11.04 5.67 7.35
C VAL A 37 12.04 4.52 7.42
N THR A 38 12.62 4.32 8.61
CA THR A 38 13.54 3.22 8.88
C THR A 38 12.77 1.99 9.37
N GLY A 39 13.11 0.80 8.87
CA GLY A 39 12.51 -0.46 9.37
C GLY A 39 11.86 -1.34 8.29
N GLU A 40 11.47 -0.82 7.14
CA GLU A 40 10.98 -1.65 6.03
C GLU A 40 12.13 -2.32 5.27
N GLN A 41 11.95 -3.60 4.93
CA GLN A 41 13.00 -4.39 4.29
C GLN A 41 12.77 -4.63 2.79
N SER A 42 11.52 -4.69 2.33
CA SER A 42 11.16 -4.98 0.93
C SER A 42 11.03 -3.73 0.06
N ASN A 43 10.72 -2.58 0.66
CA ASN A 43 10.52 -1.30 -0.01
C ASN A 43 11.15 -0.18 0.82
N THR A 44 11.23 1.02 0.26
CA THR A 44 11.60 2.21 1.03
C THR A 44 10.39 3.15 1.10
N SER A 45 9.99 3.49 2.31
CA SER A 45 8.92 4.45 2.57
C SER A 45 9.48 5.81 2.94
N VAL A 46 8.90 6.87 2.34
CA VAL A 46 9.28 8.27 2.59
C VAL A 46 8.04 9.07 2.92
N VAL A 47 8.01 9.65 4.10
CA VAL A 47 6.96 10.60 4.50
C VAL A 47 7.24 11.95 3.85
N LEU A 48 6.27 12.46 3.11
CA LEU A 48 6.32 13.75 2.43
C LEU A 48 5.36 14.72 3.14
N PRO A 49 5.89 15.79 3.76
CA PRO A 49 5.08 16.82 4.38
C PRO A 49 4.56 17.83 3.34
N GLY A 50 3.52 18.56 3.71
CA GLY A 50 3.07 19.76 3.01
C GLY A 50 3.93 20.98 3.32
N GLU A 51 3.52 22.14 2.77
CA GLU A 51 4.19 23.43 3.01
C GLU A 51 4.13 23.86 4.48
N ASP A 52 3.08 23.47 5.20
CA ASP A 52 2.89 23.66 6.65
C ASP A 52 3.75 22.73 7.51
N GLY A 53 4.33 21.70 6.91
CA GLY A 53 5.16 20.72 7.58
C GLY A 53 4.44 19.49 8.10
N GLU A 54 3.11 19.45 8.00
CA GLU A 54 2.32 18.28 8.37
C GLU A 54 2.43 17.19 7.31
N PRO A 55 2.44 15.91 7.69
CA PRO A 55 2.49 14.80 6.74
C PRO A 55 1.28 14.78 5.80
N VAL A 56 1.53 14.84 4.50
CA VAL A 56 0.50 14.77 3.45
C VAL A 56 0.43 13.41 2.82
N GLY A 57 1.58 12.79 2.57
CA GLY A 57 1.63 11.49 1.91
C GLY A 57 2.81 10.66 2.33
N ILE A 58 2.72 9.38 2.02
CA ILE A 58 3.79 8.40 2.16
C ILE A 58 4.11 7.81 0.79
N LEU A 59 5.33 8.03 0.32
CA LEU A 59 5.85 7.49 -0.92
C LEU A 59 6.49 6.13 -0.63
N LYS A 60 5.97 5.07 -1.23
CA LYS A 60 6.54 3.73 -1.22
C LYS A 60 7.31 3.50 -2.51
N VAL A 61 8.64 3.45 -2.44
CA VAL A 61 9.51 3.13 -3.57
C VAL A 61 9.77 1.64 -3.59
N LEU A 62 9.42 0.97 -4.69
CA LEU A 62 9.58 -0.47 -4.85
C LEU A 62 11.03 -0.80 -5.16
N ARG A 63 11.64 -1.71 -4.39
CA ARG A 63 13.01 -2.20 -4.60
C ARG A 63 13.06 -3.38 -5.55
N THR A 64 11.97 -4.14 -5.64
CA THR A 64 11.81 -5.24 -6.59
C THR A 64 10.75 -4.86 -7.60
N LEU A 65 11.12 -4.88 -8.88
CA LEU A 65 10.22 -4.53 -9.96
C LEU A 65 9.64 -5.80 -10.58
N ALA A 66 8.32 -5.81 -10.71
CA ALA A 66 7.56 -6.84 -11.42
C ALA A 66 6.82 -6.21 -12.59
N GLY A 67 6.77 -6.90 -13.72
CA GLY A 67 5.95 -6.47 -14.86
C GLY A 67 4.46 -6.76 -14.60
N GLY A 68 3.61 -5.87 -15.10
CA GLY A 68 2.16 -5.95 -14.99
C GLY A 68 1.56 -5.07 -13.89
N GLU A 69 0.32 -5.38 -13.53
CA GLU A 69 -0.41 -4.70 -12.46
C GLU A 69 0.21 -5.01 -11.09
N ASN A 70 0.10 -4.06 -10.18
CA ASN A 70 0.55 -4.22 -8.80
C ASN A 70 -0.65 -4.03 -7.86
N PRO A 71 -1.09 -5.08 -7.15
CA PRO A 71 -2.25 -5.00 -6.26
C PRO A 71 -2.13 -3.92 -5.17
N ASP A 72 -0.92 -3.62 -4.69
CA ASP A 72 -0.68 -2.57 -3.70
C ASP A 72 -1.03 -1.17 -4.24
N ILE A 73 -1.14 -1.02 -5.54
CA ILE A 73 -1.44 0.25 -6.23
C ILE A 73 -2.81 0.19 -6.89
N ASP A 74 -3.08 -0.87 -7.65
CA ASP A 74 -4.29 -0.97 -8.48
C ASP A 74 -5.54 -1.18 -7.63
N VAL A 75 -5.46 -1.98 -6.56
CA VAL A 75 -6.60 -2.23 -5.67
C VAL A 75 -7.04 -0.97 -4.92
N PRO A 76 -6.16 -0.22 -4.22
CA PRO A 76 -6.55 1.04 -3.59
C PRO A 76 -7.13 2.06 -4.58
N ARG A 77 -6.58 2.16 -5.79
CA ARG A 77 -7.13 3.05 -6.83
C ARG A 77 -8.58 2.68 -7.17
N ARG A 78 -8.83 1.40 -7.42
CA ARG A 78 -10.18 0.90 -7.75
C ARG A 78 -11.16 1.10 -6.62
N LEU A 79 -10.75 0.90 -5.37
CA LEU A 79 -11.59 1.13 -4.21
C LEU A 79 -12.00 2.60 -4.09
N VAL A 80 -11.05 3.53 -4.27
CA VAL A 80 -11.34 4.98 -4.27
C VAL A 80 -12.23 5.37 -5.46
N GLU A 81 -12.00 4.81 -6.66
CA GLU A 81 -12.82 5.06 -7.85
C GLU A 81 -14.31 4.69 -7.64
N VAL A 82 -14.61 3.66 -6.83
CA VAL A 82 -15.98 3.27 -6.47
C VAL A 82 -16.50 3.95 -5.21
N GLY A 83 -15.75 4.90 -4.66
CA GLY A 83 -16.16 5.72 -3.51
C GLY A 83 -15.92 5.11 -2.15
N TRP A 84 -15.09 4.06 -2.02
CA TRP A 84 -14.71 3.51 -0.73
C TRP A 84 -13.43 4.19 -0.22
N ASP A 85 -13.52 4.81 0.96
CA ASP A 85 -12.47 5.64 1.57
C ASP A 85 -11.72 4.98 2.74
N GLY A 86 -12.00 3.70 3.02
CA GLY A 86 -11.34 2.92 4.07
C GLY A 86 -9.90 2.51 3.73
N VAL A 87 -9.27 3.13 2.73
CA VAL A 87 -7.89 2.90 2.30
C VAL A 87 -7.17 4.23 2.05
N PRO A 88 -5.86 4.33 2.34
CA PRO A 88 -5.10 5.51 1.95
C PRO A 88 -5.21 5.75 0.45
N ALA A 89 -5.74 6.92 0.05
CA ALA A 89 -5.95 7.23 -1.36
C ALA A 89 -4.62 7.33 -2.11
N PRO A 90 -4.43 6.63 -3.24
CA PRO A 90 -3.27 6.83 -4.10
C PRO A 90 -3.30 8.22 -4.73
N LEU A 91 -2.28 9.02 -4.44
CA LEU A 91 -2.12 10.39 -4.90
C LEU A 91 -1.28 10.48 -6.17
N ALA A 92 -0.27 9.61 -6.29
CA ALA A 92 0.56 9.52 -7.47
C ALA A 92 1.21 8.13 -7.59
N TRP A 93 1.49 7.68 -8.81
CA TRP A 93 2.20 6.42 -9.07
C TRP A 93 3.10 6.58 -10.28
N ALA A 94 4.29 6.00 -10.24
CA ALA A 94 5.22 6.01 -11.35
C ALA A 94 5.32 4.64 -11.98
N GLN A 95 5.27 4.60 -13.30
CA GLN A 95 5.49 3.40 -14.11
C GLN A 95 6.72 3.56 -14.97
N SER A 96 7.34 2.43 -15.35
CA SER A 96 8.43 2.41 -16.30
C SER A 96 8.33 1.19 -17.21
N ARG A 97 9.09 1.27 -18.31
CA ARG A 97 9.31 0.15 -19.23
C ARG A 97 10.74 -0.29 -19.15
N TRP A 98 10.96 -1.60 -19.14
CA TRP A 98 12.30 -2.16 -19.20
C TRP A 98 12.34 -3.44 -20.03
N ARG A 99 13.52 -3.73 -20.58
CA ARG A 99 13.75 -5.02 -21.23
C ARG A 99 14.13 -6.07 -20.21
N VAL A 100 13.46 -7.21 -20.31
CA VAL A 100 13.88 -8.42 -19.60
C VAL A 100 14.73 -9.23 -20.58
N VAL A 101 15.89 -9.71 -20.13
CA VAL A 101 16.76 -10.55 -20.98
C VAL A 101 15.96 -11.77 -21.46
N ASP A 102 15.97 -12.02 -22.75
CA ASP A 102 15.26 -13.10 -23.43
C ASP A 102 13.71 -13.08 -23.32
N ARG A 103 13.12 -11.91 -23.05
CA ARG A 103 11.66 -11.69 -22.98
C ARG A 103 11.27 -10.37 -23.63
N ASP A 104 9.95 -10.21 -23.84
CA ASP A 104 9.35 -8.95 -24.29
C ASP A 104 9.54 -7.83 -23.26
N GLU A 105 9.30 -6.58 -23.70
CA GLU A 105 9.30 -5.44 -22.80
C GLU A 105 8.30 -5.65 -21.65
N ALA A 106 8.74 -5.37 -20.44
CA ALA A 106 7.88 -5.31 -19.26
C ALA A 106 7.55 -3.85 -18.95
N VAL A 107 6.29 -3.62 -18.56
CA VAL A 107 5.82 -2.36 -17.97
C VAL A 107 5.40 -2.67 -16.54
N GLY A 108 5.79 -1.85 -15.59
CA GLY A 108 5.40 -2.05 -14.19
C GLY A 108 5.66 -0.81 -13.35
N TYR A 109 5.29 -0.88 -12.10
CA TYR A 109 5.37 0.23 -11.17
C TYR A 109 6.74 0.35 -10.51
N LEU A 110 7.16 1.61 -10.30
CA LEU A 110 8.35 1.97 -9.52
C LEU A 110 8.00 2.34 -8.08
N GLY A 111 6.75 2.73 -7.84
CA GLY A 111 6.28 3.13 -6.52
C GLY A 111 4.94 3.84 -6.56
N VAL A 112 4.43 4.17 -5.38
CA VAL A 112 3.18 4.87 -5.17
C VAL A 112 3.31 5.87 -4.04
N LEU A 113 2.75 7.05 -4.22
CA LEU A 113 2.48 8.02 -3.16
C LEU A 113 1.03 7.87 -2.75
N SER A 114 0.78 7.51 -1.50
CA SER A 114 -0.56 7.42 -0.92
C SER A 114 -0.75 8.51 0.13
N SER A 115 -2.01 8.89 0.38
CA SER A 115 -2.35 9.83 1.45
C SER A 115 -1.82 9.33 2.80
N TYR A 116 -1.31 10.25 3.61
CA TYR A 116 -0.88 9.93 4.95
C TYR A 116 -2.09 9.74 5.87
N VAL A 117 -2.06 8.70 6.71
CA VAL A 117 -3.09 8.46 7.72
C VAL A 117 -2.55 8.90 9.08
N PRO A 118 -3.00 10.04 9.61
CA PRO A 118 -2.53 10.52 10.90
C PRO A 118 -3.02 9.61 12.03
N GLY A 119 -2.17 9.44 13.05
CA GLY A 119 -2.53 8.65 14.23
C GLY A 119 -2.65 7.13 13.99
N ALA A 120 -2.21 6.62 12.85
CA ALA A 120 -2.21 5.18 12.61
C ALA A 120 -1.24 4.47 13.54
N HIS A 121 -1.69 3.34 14.07
CA HIS A 121 -0.89 2.44 14.90
C HIS A 121 -0.76 1.08 14.21
N ASP A 122 0.35 0.40 14.45
CA ASP A 122 0.50 -0.99 14.00
C ASP A 122 -0.51 -1.89 14.71
N GLY A 123 -1.34 -2.60 13.93
CA GLY A 123 -2.42 -3.42 14.46
C GLY A 123 -1.94 -4.62 15.30
N PHE A 124 -0.77 -5.19 14.97
CA PHE A 124 -0.18 -6.27 15.74
C PHE A 124 0.35 -5.77 17.09
N GLU A 125 1.04 -4.63 17.10
CA GLU A 125 1.52 -4.02 18.34
C GLU A 125 0.36 -3.63 19.24
N LEU A 126 -0.72 -3.07 18.69
CA LEU A 126 -1.92 -2.73 19.43
C LEU A 126 -2.56 -3.97 20.05
N ALA A 127 -2.75 -5.04 19.27
CA ALA A 127 -3.32 -6.29 19.77
C ALA A 127 -2.45 -6.91 20.87
N CYS A 128 -1.13 -6.89 20.72
CA CYS A 128 -0.20 -7.35 21.74
C CYS A 128 -0.25 -6.50 23.02
N ALA A 129 -0.43 -5.20 22.91
CA ALA A 129 -0.58 -4.31 24.06
C ALA A 129 -1.88 -4.61 24.80
N MET A 130 -3.01 -4.69 24.10
CA MET A 130 -4.31 -5.03 24.67
C MET A 130 -4.31 -6.39 25.38
N ALA A 131 -3.66 -7.39 24.75
CA ALA A 131 -3.54 -8.72 25.37
C ALA A 131 -2.73 -8.69 26.67
N ARG A 132 -1.64 -7.92 26.74
CA ARG A 132 -0.84 -7.75 27.97
C ARG A 132 -1.61 -7.04 29.08
N GLU A 133 -2.47 -6.10 28.71
CA GLU A 133 -3.29 -5.31 29.64
C GLU A 133 -4.59 -6.01 30.04
N GLY A 134 -4.92 -7.16 29.42
CA GLY A 134 -6.18 -7.86 29.62
C GLY A 134 -7.39 -7.11 29.04
N THR A 135 -7.16 -6.18 28.12
CA THR A 135 -8.23 -5.41 27.46
C THR A 135 -8.91 -6.29 26.41
N PRO A 136 -10.27 -6.39 26.39
CA PRO A 136 -10.98 -7.19 25.41
C PRO A 136 -10.80 -6.68 23.98
N LEU A 137 -10.46 -7.58 23.05
CA LEU A 137 -10.32 -7.28 21.62
C LEU A 137 -11.66 -7.25 20.86
N GLY A 138 -12.75 -7.72 21.47
CA GLY A 138 -14.06 -7.86 20.81
C GLY A 138 -14.52 -6.60 20.07
N PRO A 139 -14.61 -5.43 20.73
CA PRO A 139 -15.06 -4.20 20.05
C PRO A 139 -14.22 -3.84 18.82
N LEU A 140 -12.90 -3.94 18.92
CA LEU A 140 -11.99 -3.66 17.80
C LEU A 140 -12.16 -4.69 16.67
N ALA A 141 -12.40 -5.95 17.00
CA ALA A 141 -12.66 -7.00 16.02
C ALA A 141 -13.99 -6.78 15.28
N ASP A 142 -15.02 -6.29 15.96
CA ASP A 142 -16.31 -5.95 15.37
C ASP A 142 -16.19 -4.78 14.37
N GLU A 143 -15.46 -3.73 14.75
CA GLU A 143 -15.18 -2.58 13.86
C GLU A 143 -14.37 -3.01 12.64
N LEU A 144 -13.32 -3.83 12.84
CA LEU A 144 -12.52 -4.38 11.76
C LEU A 144 -13.37 -5.26 10.84
N GLY A 145 -14.24 -6.11 11.38
CA GLY A 145 -15.15 -6.95 10.63
C GLY A 145 -16.10 -6.13 9.75
N THR A 146 -16.64 -5.04 10.29
CA THR A 146 -17.49 -4.11 9.54
C THR A 146 -16.72 -3.44 8.40
N THR A 147 -15.52 -2.97 8.68
CA THR A 147 -14.63 -2.35 7.66
C THR A 147 -14.28 -3.34 6.54
N VAL A 148 -13.93 -4.58 6.90
CA VAL A 148 -13.62 -5.65 5.92
C VAL A 148 -14.85 -6.01 5.08
N ALA A 149 -16.04 -6.05 5.67
CA ALA A 149 -17.27 -6.29 4.92
C ALA A 149 -17.53 -5.19 3.87
N GLY A 150 -17.42 -3.92 4.28
CA GLY A 150 -17.52 -2.77 3.36
C GLY A 150 -16.46 -2.80 2.24
N MET A 151 -15.23 -3.20 2.56
CA MET A 151 -14.19 -3.40 1.54
C MET A 151 -14.57 -4.49 0.53
N HIS A 152 -15.12 -5.61 0.97
CA HIS A 152 -15.58 -6.68 0.08
C HIS A 152 -16.71 -6.23 -0.85
N GLU A 153 -17.65 -5.43 -0.37
CA GLU A 153 -18.71 -4.85 -1.20
C GLU A 153 -18.13 -3.88 -2.25
N ALA A 154 -17.19 -3.04 -1.85
CA ALA A 154 -16.49 -2.14 -2.76
C ALA A 154 -15.67 -2.90 -3.81
N LEU A 155 -14.95 -3.96 -3.42
CA LEU A 155 -14.23 -4.84 -4.34
C LEU A 155 -15.17 -5.54 -5.33
N ALA A 156 -16.34 -6.02 -4.86
CA ALA A 156 -17.34 -6.61 -5.74
C ALA A 156 -17.88 -5.59 -6.75
N THR A 157 -18.01 -4.33 -6.36
CA THR A 157 -18.39 -3.23 -7.24
C THR A 157 -17.31 -2.90 -8.25
N ALA A 158 -16.05 -2.86 -7.82
CA ALA A 158 -14.90 -2.47 -8.64
C ALA A 158 -14.50 -3.54 -9.67
N TYR A 159 -14.59 -4.81 -9.31
CA TYR A 159 -14.08 -5.94 -10.12
C TYR A 159 -15.17 -6.90 -10.58
N GLY A 160 -16.38 -6.75 -10.08
CA GLY A 160 -17.44 -7.74 -10.26
C GLY A 160 -17.25 -8.96 -9.38
N THR A 161 -18.14 -9.93 -9.54
CA THR A 161 -18.10 -11.21 -8.80
C THR A 161 -18.01 -12.37 -9.76
N VAL A 162 -17.17 -13.35 -9.44
CA VAL A 162 -17.01 -14.58 -10.21
C VAL A 162 -17.29 -15.77 -9.29
N ALA A 163 -18.11 -16.70 -9.76
CA ALA A 163 -18.34 -17.93 -9.02
C ALA A 163 -17.03 -18.76 -8.97
N PRO A 164 -16.68 -19.34 -7.81
CA PRO A 164 -15.50 -20.19 -7.73
C PRO A 164 -15.66 -21.42 -8.62
N VAL A 165 -14.61 -21.78 -9.37
CA VAL A 165 -14.60 -22.88 -10.36
C VAL A 165 -15.05 -24.20 -9.74
N GLU A 166 -14.62 -24.49 -8.51
CA GLU A 166 -14.96 -25.71 -7.76
C GLU A 166 -16.26 -25.59 -6.94
N GLY A 167 -16.94 -24.44 -7.05
CA GLY A 167 -18.17 -24.14 -6.31
C GLY A 167 -17.94 -23.68 -4.86
N ALA A 168 -18.95 -22.98 -4.31
CA ALA A 168 -18.89 -22.42 -2.96
C ALA A 168 -18.59 -23.44 -1.84
N PRO A 169 -19.11 -24.70 -1.88
CA PRO A 169 -18.81 -25.70 -0.84
C PRO A 169 -17.34 -26.11 -0.79
N ALA A 170 -16.63 -26.15 -1.93
CA ALA A 170 -15.22 -26.49 -1.95
C ALA A 170 -14.38 -25.36 -1.38
N LEU A 171 -14.69 -24.11 -1.73
CA LEU A 171 -14.04 -22.94 -1.16
C LEU A 171 -14.24 -22.86 0.36
N ALA A 172 -15.47 -23.08 0.84
CA ALA A 172 -15.76 -23.07 2.28
C ALA A 172 -14.96 -24.14 3.03
N ARG A 173 -14.83 -25.38 2.48
CA ARG A 173 -13.99 -26.43 3.08
C ARG A 173 -12.52 -25.98 3.16
N ALA A 174 -11.96 -25.45 2.08
CA ALA A 174 -10.57 -24.99 2.05
C ALA A 174 -10.30 -23.87 3.08
N LEU A 175 -11.24 -22.95 3.27
CA LEU A 175 -11.15 -21.92 4.30
C LEU A 175 -11.19 -22.52 5.71
N VAL A 176 -12.13 -23.42 5.98
CA VAL A 176 -12.22 -24.08 7.30
C VAL A 176 -10.94 -24.87 7.62
N GLU A 177 -10.35 -25.56 6.65
CA GLU A 177 -9.10 -26.28 6.83
C GLU A 177 -7.95 -25.35 7.18
N ARG A 178 -7.85 -24.16 6.52
CA ARG A 178 -6.85 -23.15 6.85
C ARG A 178 -7.01 -22.60 8.28
N PHE A 179 -8.23 -22.33 8.71
CA PHE A 179 -8.50 -21.91 10.09
C PHE A 179 -8.12 -22.97 11.12
N ARG A 180 -8.42 -24.26 10.82
CA ARG A 180 -8.01 -25.36 11.71
C ARG A 180 -6.52 -25.56 11.80
N TRP A 181 -5.79 -25.27 10.72
CA TRP A 181 -4.32 -25.34 10.71
C TRP A 181 -3.69 -24.19 11.52
N ALA A 182 -4.32 -23.02 11.57
CA ALA A 182 -3.82 -21.84 12.27
C ALA A 182 -4.19 -21.79 13.77
N ALA A 183 -5.10 -22.67 14.24
CA ALA A 183 -5.53 -22.80 15.64
C ALA A 183 -4.67 -23.77 16.43
#